data_2c274053ce6929f41a36428f96223fff
#
_entry.id   2c274053ce6929f41a36428f96223fff
#
_cell.length_a   1.000
_cell.length_b   1.000
_cell.length_c   1.000
_cell.angle_alpha   90.00
_cell.angle_beta   90.00
_cell.angle_gamma   90.00
#
_symmetry.space_group_name_H-M   'P 1'
#
loop_
_entity.id
_entity.type
_entity.pdbx_description
1 polymer ?
#
loop_
_entity_poly.entity_id
_entity_poly.type
_entity_poly.pdbx_seq_one_letter_code
_entity_poly.pdbx_strand_id
1 'polypeptide(L)'
;MPLKILHISTRLILGGSQENTVLSCEGQARLGHEVHLAYGPIYGPEGSMLERVQRFRTEDGRGIETHELPNMVRELNPWKDHFCFHHDLKRLIRNVQPDIVHTHSSKAGILGRWAAWSGVKGFRPAVIHTIHGPPFMPIEGGSLSRIKIRVTNKIYEVAEKFAAKRCHTIVSVADAMTEQFLARGIGTPEQYITVRSGMETDPYLKPEHDQSRPVIRENLGLSEDDFVIGTVARLAQHKGHDDLLDALAEDLRKNPNWKLLWVGDGWWKDRLVAKAETLGVRGQVVLTGLVPPGQVPGLIRAMDVLAHPSSREGLPRTVPQALLCGVCPVAYDVDGTREACRDGETGLLVTLGDVVGLRNAIVQLHDDPDLRTRLASHGRDWCATEFAAETMVEHLEAVYERALRMARGDGAHAADERSGSES
;
A
#
# COMPACT_ATOMS: atom_id res chain seq x y z
N MET A 1 0.90 -24.68 -15.44
CA MET A 1 0.91 -24.30 -16.88
C MET A 1 0.98 -22.79 -16.98
N PRO A 2 1.70 -22.21 -17.93
CA PRO A 2 1.71 -20.78 -18.14
C PRO A 2 0.29 -20.24 -18.31
N LEU A 3 -0.04 -19.17 -17.62
CA LEU A 3 -1.31 -18.47 -17.70
C LEU A 3 -1.14 -17.17 -18.48
N LYS A 4 -2.22 -16.70 -19.08
CA LYS A 4 -2.31 -15.35 -19.63
C LYS A 4 -3.05 -14.46 -18.63
N ILE A 5 -2.35 -13.46 -18.07
CA ILE A 5 -2.84 -12.64 -16.99
C ILE A 5 -2.94 -11.20 -17.47
N LEU A 6 -4.11 -10.59 -17.30
CA LEU A 6 -4.36 -9.18 -17.58
C LEU A 6 -4.57 -8.41 -16.28
N HIS A 7 -3.58 -7.62 -15.89
CA HIS A 7 -3.74 -6.64 -14.82
C HIS A 7 -4.36 -5.34 -15.34
N ILE A 8 -5.25 -4.75 -14.55
CA ILE A 8 -5.92 -3.47 -14.89
C ILE A 8 -5.80 -2.52 -13.71
N SER A 9 -5.14 -1.37 -13.92
CA SER A 9 -4.99 -0.30 -12.94
C SER A 9 -5.49 1.03 -13.48
N THR A 10 -6.00 1.91 -12.60
CA THR A 10 -6.49 3.23 -13.06
C THR A 10 -5.37 4.12 -13.57
N ARG A 11 -4.21 4.11 -12.91
CA ARG A 11 -3.02 4.88 -13.30
C ARG A 11 -1.77 4.11 -12.92
N LEU A 12 -0.67 4.37 -13.62
CA LEU A 12 0.64 3.77 -13.34
C LEU A 12 1.63 4.83 -12.85
N ILE A 13 1.28 5.51 -11.76
CA ILE A 13 2.11 6.53 -11.09
C ILE A 13 3.00 5.91 -10.02
N LEU A 14 3.96 6.68 -9.47
CA LEU A 14 4.71 6.25 -8.29
C LEU A 14 3.79 6.23 -7.06
N GLY A 15 3.64 5.07 -6.45
CA GLY A 15 2.80 4.86 -5.26
C GLY A 15 2.71 3.39 -4.87
N GLY A 16 2.41 3.12 -3.59
CA GLY A 16 2.45 1.77 -3.03
C GLY A 16 1.55 0.75 -3.72
N SER A 17 0.33 1.15 -4.13
CA SER A 17 -0.59 0.25 -4.86
C SER A 17 -0.10 -0.07 -6.27
N GLN A 18 0.52 0.90 -6.95
CA GLN A 18 1.07 0.71 -8.28
C GLN A 18 2.34 -0.13 -8.23
N GLU A 19 3.19 0.10 -7.23
CA GLU A 19 4.37 -0.73 -7.01
C GLU A 19 3.98 -2.18 -6.73
N ASN A 20 2.98 -2.43 -5.87
CA ASN A 20 2.43 -3.77 -5.66
C ASN A 20 1.96 -4.41 -6.98
N THR A 21 1.24 -3.66 -7.82
CA THR A 21 0.78 -4.16 -9.14
C THR A 21 1.96 -4.50 -10.05
N VAL A 22 2.98 -3.65 -10.11
CA VAL A 22 4.17 -3.86 -10.96
C VAL A 22 4.97 -5.07 -10.47
N LEU A 23 5.22 -5.18 -9.16
CA LEU A 23 5.92 -6.32 -8.58
C LEU A 23 5.18 -7.65 -8.82
N SER A 24 3.84 -7.63 -8.75
CA SER A 24 3.02 -8.80 -9.13
C SER A 24 3.24 -9.17 -10.59
N CYS A 25 3.20 -8.20 -11.51
CA CYS A 25 3.42 -8.45 -12.94
C CYS A 25 4.85 -8.99 -13.21
N GLU A 26 5.86 -8.39 -12.60
CA GLU A 26 7.26 -8.81 -12.76
C GLU A 26 7.49 -10.24 -12.24
N GLY A 27 6.97 -10.54 -11.03
CA GLY A 27 7.11 -11.87 -10.44
C GLY A 27 6.40 -12.94 -11.25
N GLN A 28 5.19 -12.68 -11.73
CA GLN A 28 4.44 -13.61 -12.58
C GLN A 28 5.10 -13.84 -13.92
N ALA A 29 5.68 -12.81 -14.54
CA ALA A 29 6.46 -12.98 -15.75
C ALA A 29 7.71 -13.86 -15.50
N ARG A 30 8.40 -13.73 -14.34
CA ARG A 30 9.50 -14.63 -13.93
C ARG A 30 9.03 -16.07 -13.75
N LEU A 31 7.80 -16.30 -13.28
CA LEU A 31 7.20 -17.63 -13.16
C LEU A 31 6.75 -18.23 -14.51
N GLY A 32 6.87 -17.50 -15.60
CA GLY A 32 6.60 -18.02 -16.92
C GLY A 32 5.24 -17.65 -17.49
N HIS A 33 4.47 -16.80 -16.84
CA HIS A 33 3.18 -16.35 -17.34
C HIS A 33 3.31 -15.31 -18.46
N GLU A 34 2.33 -15.24 -19.35
CA GLU A 34 2.13 -14.14 -20.30
C GLU A 34 1.39 -13.01 -19.57
N VAL A 35 2.09 -11.89 -19.32
CA VAL A 35 1.57 -10.82 -18.48
C VAL A 35 1.28 -9.56 -19.29
N HIS A 36 0.06 -9.09 -19.20
CA HIS A 36 -0.43 -7.82 -19.75
C HIS A 36 -0.79 -6.85 -18.63
N LEU A 37 -0.42 -5.57 -18.78
CA LEU A 37 -0.76 -4.50 -17.84
C LEU A 37 -1.48 -3.36 -18.57
N ALA A 38 -2.77 -3.19 -18.25
CA ALA A 38 -3.59 -2.10 -18.75
C ALA A 38 -3.68 -0.96 -17.73
N TYR A 39 -3.53 0.28 -18.18
CA TYR A 39 -3.54 1.47 -17.35
C TYR A 39 -4.13 2.66 -18.07
N GLY A 40 -4.69 3.60 -17.33
CA GLY A 40 -5.17 4.88 -17.86
C GLY A 40 -4.05 5.92 -17.98
N PRO A 41 -4.34 7.08 -18.62
CA PRO A 41 -3.36 8.14 -18.86
C PRO A 41 -2.63 8.56 -17.58
N ILE A 42 -1.31 8.74 -17.71
CA ILE A 42 -0.43 9.12 -16.61
C ILE A 42 -0.26 10.64 -16.64
N TYR A 43 -0.68 11.30 -15.57
CA TYR A 43 -0.54 12.73 -15.37
C TYR A 43 -0.38 13.06 -13.89
N GLY A 44 0.19 14.22 -13.59
CA GLY A 44 0.45 14.68 -12.23
C GLY A 44 1.94 14.67 -11.88
N PRO A 45 2.30 15.26 -10.74
CA PRO A 45 3.69 15.39 -10.31
C PRO A 45 4.29 14.12 -9.70
N GLU A 46 3.47 13.07 -9.49
CA GLU A 46 3.87 11.87 -8.77
C GLU A 46 4.87 10.97 -9.53
N GLY A 47 5.12 11.26 -10.81
CA GLY A 47 5.97 10.42 -11.67
C GLY A 47 5.27 9.18 -12.21
N SER A 48 6.03 8.28 -12.86
CA SER A 48 5.49 7.12 -13.55
C SER A 48 6.33 5.87 -13.32
N MET A 49 5.67 4.71 -13.22
CA MET A 49 6.32 3.39 -13.21
C MET A 49 6.37 2.74 -14.62
N LEU A 50 5.85 3.42 -15.65
CA LEU A 50 5.74 2.84 -16.99
C LEU A 50 7.09 2.44 -17.57
N GLU A 51 8.10 3.29 -17.41
CA GLU A 51 9.45 3.01 -17.91
C GLU A 51 10.05 1.74 -17.30
N ARG A 52 9.85 1.53 -15.97
CA ARG A 52 10.25 0.30 -15.27
C ARG A 52 9.59 -0.92 -15.92
N VAL A 53 8.28 -0.89 -16.12
CA VAL A 53 7.51 -1.99 -16.70
C VAL A 53 7.95 -2.28 -18.14
N GLN A 54 8.16 -1.24 -18.95
CA GLN A 54 8.58 -1.39 -20.36
C GLN A 54 10.01 -1.91 -20.51
N ARG A 55 10.89 -1.59 -19.57
CA ARG A 55 12.29 -2.07 -19.55
C ARG A 55 12.44 -3.46 -18.94
N PHE A 56 11.46 -3.89 -18.15
CA PHE A 56 11.53 -5.18 -17.47
C PHE A 56 11.68 -6.33 -18.49
N ARG A 57 12.62 -7.21 -18.22
CA ARG A 57 12.82 -8.48 -18.96
C ARG A 57 13.21 -9.56 -17.98
N THR A 58 12.68 -10.75 -18.18
CA THR A 58 13.11 -11.97 -17.51
C THR A 58 14.43 -12.46 -18.12
N GLU A 59 15.09 -13.43 -17.50
CA GLU A 59 16.35 -14.00 -18.01
C GLU A 59 16.20 -14.60 -19.43
N ASP A 60 15.02 -15.15 -19.75
CA ASP A 60 14.68 -15.66 -21.07
C ASP A 60 14.10 -14.60 -22.03
N GLY A 61 14.18 -13.31 -21.66
CA GLY A 61 13.84 -12.17 -22.51
C GLY A 61 12.36 -11.80 -22.55
N ARG A 62 11.47 -12.47 -21.79
CA ARG A 62 10.04 -12.10 -21.70
C ARG A 62 9.87 -10.76 -21.01
N GLY A 63 8.95 -9.97 -21.52
CA GLY A 63 8.55 -8.68 -20.91
C GLY A 63 7.08 -8.68 -20.49
N ILE A 64 6.62 -7.52 -20.07
CA ILE A 64 5.22 -7.25 -19.75
C ILE A 64 4.64 -6.42 -20.89
N GLU A 65 3.55 -6.88 -21.48
CA GLU A 65 2.86 -6.14 -22.54
C GLU A 65 1.98 -5.06 -21.92
N THR A 66 2.15 -3.80 -22.36
CA THR A 66 1.46 -2.64 -21.77
C THR A 66 0.37 -2.11 -22.69
N HIS A 67 -0.78 -1.74 -22.12
CA HIS A 67 -1.95 -1.23 -22.85
C HIS A 67 -2.46 0.05 -22.19
N GLU A 68 -2.36 1.17 -22.90
CA GLU A 68 -2.97 2.40 -22.43
C GLU A 68 -4.48 2.41 -22.75
N LEU A 69 -5.29 2.75 -21.75
CA LEU A 69 -6.74 2.89 -21.83
C LEU A 69 -7.10 4.39 -21.80
N PRO A 70 -7.28 5.05 -22.94
CA PRO A 70 -7.39 6.52 -22.99
C PRO A 70 -8.57 7.08 -22.19
N ASN A 71 -9.62 6.28 -22.01
CA ASN A 71 -10.82 6.69 -21.27
C ASN A 71 -10.81 6.30 -19.78
N MET A 72 -9.78 5.57 -19.28
CA MET A 72 -9.62 5.20 -17.88
C MET A 72 -9.06 6.38 -17.07
N VAL A 73 -9.86 7.40 -16.81
CA VAL A 73 -9.46 8.56 -16.02
C VAL A 73 -9.84 8.40 -14.54
N ARG A 74 -9.10 9.06 -13.64
CA ARG A 74 -9.33 8.97 -12.19
C ARG A 74 -10.68 9.56 -11.77
N GLU A 75 -11.04 10.69 -12.35
CA GLU A 75 -12.23 11.45 -12.03
C GLU A 75 -13.50 10.71 -12.48
N LEU A 76 -14.59 10.87 -11.73
CA LEU A 76 -15.90 10.36 -12.15
C LEU A 76 -16.35 11.12 -13.42
N ASN A 77 -16.39 10.43 -14.55
CA ASN A 77 -16.82 10.95 -15.82
C ASN A 77 -17.68 9.89 -16.56
N PRO A 78 -19.02 9.99 -16.50
CA PRO A 78 -19.89 8.96 -17.03
C PRO A 78 -19.67 8.65 -18.50
N TRP A 79 -19.34 9.65 -19.32
CA TRP A 79 -19.05 9.46 -20.75
C TRP A 79 -17.76 8.68 -20.97
N LYS A 80 -16.68 9.12 -20.34
CA LYS A 80 -15.40 8.38 -20.42
C LYS A 80 -15.51 7.00 -19.81
N ASP A 81 -16.22 6.83 -18.70
CA ASP A 81 -16.45 5.55 -18.05
C ASP A 81 -17.24 4.60 -18.96
N HIS A 82 -18.24 5.09 -19.68
CA HIS A 82 -18.98 4.32 -20.69
C HIS A 82 -18.07 3.88 -21.85
N PHE A 83 -17.28 4.81 -22.43
CA PHE A 83 -16.34 4.48 -23.50
C PHE A 83 -15.25 3.52 -23.03
N CYS A 84 -14.70 3.73 -21.84
CA CYS A 84 -13.71 2.84 -21.24
C CYS A 84 -14.25 1.40 -21.12
N PHE A 85 -15.48 1.25 -20.62
CA PHE A 85 -16.12 -0.06 -20.49
C PHE A 85 -16.36 -0.73 -21.84
N HIS A 86 -17.01 -0.05 -22.78
CA HIS A 86 -17.46 -0.65 -24.04
C HIS A 86 -16.38 -0.79 -25.09
N HIS A 87 -15.50 0.21 -25.22
CA HIS A 87 -14.49 0.25 -26.29
C HIS A 87 -13.10 -0.17 -25.80
N ASP A 88 -12.64 0.34 -24.64
CA ASP A 88 -11.28 0.04 -24.20
C ASP A 88 -11.22 -1.37 -23.56
N LEU A 89 -11.93 -1.59 -22.47
CA LEU A 89 -11.81 -2.82 -21.68
C LEU A 89 -12.38 -4.07 -22.40
N LYS A 90 -13.60 -3.99 -22.93
CA LYS A 90 -14.18 -5.17 -23.62
C LYS A 90 -13.41 -5.57 -24.87
N ARG A 91 -12.88 -4.57 -25.60
CA ARG A 91 -12.04 -4.82 -26.77
C ARG A 91 -10.72 -5.46 -26.36
N LEU A 92 -10.07 -4.90 -25.32
CA LEU A 92 -8.81 -5.45 -24.82
C LEU A 92 -8.98 -6.90 -24.35
N ILE A 93 -9.97 -7.16 -23.48
CA ILE A 93 -10.24 -8.52 -22.97
C ILE A 93 -10.54 -9.50 -24.12
N ARG A 94 -11.26 -9.07 -25.15
CA ARG A 94 -11.52 -9.90 -26.33
C ARG A 94 -10.27 -10.21 -27.15
N ASN A 95 -9.36 -9.23 -27.28
CA ASN A 95 -8.14 -9.39 -28.07
C ASN A 95 -7.10 -10.23 -27.33
N VAL A 96 -6.92 -10.00 -26.02
CA VAL A 96 -5.95 -10.70 -25.18
C VAL A 96 -6.42 -12.11 -24.85
N GLN A 97 -7.72 -12.31 -24.61
CA GLN A 97 -8.30 -13.57 -24.10
C GLN A 97 -7.56 -14.11 -22.87
N PRO A 98 -7.49 -13.32 -21.78
CA PRO A 98 -6.71 -13.69 -20.59
C PRO A 98 -7.41 -14.80 -19.80
N ASP A 99 -6.65 -15.75 -19.26
CA ASP A 99 -7.16 -16.73 -18.29
C ASP A 99 -7.64 -16.04 -17.00
N ILE A 100 -6.93 -14.97 -16.63
CA ILE A 100 -7.17 -14.19 -15.43
C ILE A 100 -7.26 -12.70 -15.77
N VAL A 101 -8.30 -12.05 -15.25
CA VAL A 101 -8.39 -10.59 -15.17
C VAL A 101 -8.23 -10.18 -13.71
N HIS A 102 -7.11 -9.53 -13.39
CA HIS A 102 -6.79 -9.05 -12.05
C HIS A 102 -6.85 -7.52 -12.03
N THR A 103 -7.80 -6.97 -11.30
CA THR A 103 -8.07 -5.54 -11.24
C THR A 103 -7.52 -4.92 -9.97
N HIS A 104 -7.00 -3.69 -10.07
CA HIS A 104 -6.44 -2.91 -8.97
C HIS A 104 -7.08 -1.53 -8.93
N SER A 105 -7.16 -0.92 -7.73
CA SER A 105 -7.81 0.37 -7.49
C SER A 105 -9.33 0.41 -7.80
N SER A 106 -10.04 1.38 -7.20
CA SER A 106 -11.51 1.36 -7.21
C SER A 106 -12.11 1.49 -8.61
N LYS A 107 -11.71 2.47 -9.41
CA LYS A 107 -12.33 2.68 -10.73
C LYS A 107 -12.01 1.53 -11.70
N ALA A 108 -10.74 1.18 -11.87
CA ALA A 108 -10.34 0.04 -12.69
C ALA A 108 -10.93 -1.27 -12.16
N GLY A 109 -11.05 -1.39 -10.83
CA GLY A 109 -11.71 -2.50 -10.16
C GLY A 109 -13.17 -2.65 -10.55
N ILE A 110 -13.96 -1.58 -10.50
CA ILE A 110 -15.39 -1.62 -10.83
C ILE A 110 -15.60 -1.89 -12.33
N LEU A 111 -14.97 -1.08 -13.19
CA LEU A 111 -15.17 -1.20 -14.64
C LEU A 111 -14.54 -2.48 -15.20
N GLY A 112 -13.36 -2.88 -14.71
CA GLY A 112 -12.66 -4.08 -15.17
C GLY A 112 -13.42 -5.37 -14.79
N ARG A 113 -13.88 -5.50 -13.52
CA ARG A 113 -14.70 -6.63 -13.08
C ARG A 113 -15.98 -6.73 -13.90
N TRP A 114 -16.66 -5.61 -14.13
CA TRP A 114 -17.87 -5.58 -14.93
C TRP A 114 -17.60 -5.97 -16.39
N ALA A 115 -16.55 -5.46 -17.02
CA ALA A 115 -16.18 -5.79 -18.39
C ALA A 115 -15.83 -7.28 -18.55
N ALA A 116 -15.00 -7.82 -17.66
CA ALA A 116 -14.61 -9.23 -17.66
C ALA A 116 -15.80 -10.16 -17.43
N TRP A 117 -16.66 -9.83 -16.47
CA TRP A 117 -17.85 -10.63 -16.17
C TRP A 117 -18.93 -10.60 -17.25
N SER A 118 -19.04 -9.47 -17.98
CA SER A 118 -19.99 -9.34 -19.09
C SER A 118 -19.72 -10.31 -20.25
N GLY A 119 -18.54 -10.91 -20.26
CA GLY A 119 -18.14 -11.98 -21.16
C GLY A 119 -17.93 -11.54 -22.61
N VAL A 120 -17.10 -12.31 -23.29
CA VAL A 120 -17.12 -12.50 -24.74
C VAL A 120 -17.79 -13.85 -24.97
N LYS A 121 -18.67 -13.98 -25.98
CA LYS A 121 -19.34 -15.25 -26.27
C LYS A 121 -18.34 -16.41 -26.28
N GLY A 122 -18.53 -17.40 -25.40
CA GLY A 122 -17.69 -18.59 -25.30
C GLY A 122 -16.41 -18.46 -24.46
N PHE A 123 -16.15 -17.30 -23.81
CA PHE A 123 -14.96 -17.08 -23.02
C PHE A 123 -15.27 -16.36 -21.69
N ARG A 124 -14.81 -16.92 -20.57
CA ARG A 124 -14.95 -16.32 -19.24
C ARG A 124 -13.63 -16.45 -18.48
N PRO A 125 -12.91 -15.34 -18.25
CA PRO A 125 -11.71 -15.35 -17.40
C PRO A 125 -12.08 -15.55 -15.94
N ALA A 126 -11.17 -16.05 -15.13
CA ALA A 126 -11.24 -15.86 -13.70
C ALA A 126 -11.06 -14.37 -13.37
N VAL A 127 -11.88 -13.83 -12.46
CA VAL A 127 -11.90 -12.40 -12.14
C VAL A 127 -11.49 -12.21 -10.70
N ILE A 128 -10.43 -11.44 -10.50
CA ILE A 128 -9.83 -11.15 -9.20
C ILE A 128 -9.73 -9.63 -9.02
N HIS A 129 -9.83 -9.17 -7.78
CA HIS A 129 -9.66 -7.76 -7.44
C HIS A 129 -8.81 -7.60 -6.20
N THR A 130 -7.74 -6.78 -6.26
CA THR A 130 -6.97 -6.39 -5.07
C THR A 130 -7.39 -5.03 -4.54
N ILE A 131 -7.72 -5.00 -3.25
CA ILE A 131 -8.01 -3.79 -2.48
C ILE A 131 -6.72 -3.32 -1.81
N HIS A 132 -6.20 -2.16 -2.23
CA HIS A 132 -4.99 -1.55 -1.68
C HIS A 132 -5.26 -0.53 -0.57
N GLY A 133 -6.50 -0.13 -0.39
CA GLY A 133 -6.95 0.84 0.60
C GLY A 133 -8.43 1.16 0.42
N PRO A 134 -9.10 1.66 1.46
CA PRO A 134 -10.52 1.94 1.37
C PRO A 134 -10.79 3.10 0.39
N PRO A 135 -11.74 2.94 -0.55
CA PRO A 135 -12.17 4.02 -1.43
C PRO A 135 -13.02 5.09 -0.71
N PHE A 136 -13.41 4.78 0.54
CA PHE A 136 -14.29 5.64 1.33
C PHE A 136 -13.50 6.74 2.00
N MET A 137 -13.93 7.99 1.78
CA MET A 137 -13.30 9.17 2.37
C MET A 137 -13.86 9.45 3.78
N PRO A 138 -13.04 9.91 4.73
CA PRO A 138 -13.54 10.37 6.02
C PRO A 138 -14.47 11.57 5.82
N ILE A 139 -15.51 11.65 6.67
CA ILE A 139 -16.54 12.70 6.57
C ILE A 139 -16.08 13.92 7.36
N GLU A 140 -15.35 14.80 6.70
CA GLU A 140 -14.71 15.99 7.28
C GLU A 140 -15.15 17.29 6.56
N GLY A 141 -14.83 18.43 7.17
CA GLY A 141 -15.10 19.76 6.63
C GLY A 141 -16.49 20.32 6.93
N GLY A 142 -16.85 21.40 6.28
CA GLY A 142 -18.16 22.08 6.45
C GLY A 142 -19.34 21.24 5.96
N SER A 143 -20.57 21.65 6.29
CA SER A 143 -21.79 20.86 6.04
C SER A 143 -21.97 20.42 4.57
N LEU A 144 -21.71 21.28 3.62
CA LEU A 144 -21.79 20.95 2.17
C LEU A 144 -20.72 19.94 1.75
N SER A 145 -19.49 20.07 2.27
CA SER A 145 -18.41 19.09 2.02
C SER A 145 -18.79 17.73 2.58
N ARG A 146 -19.29 17.66 3.79
CA ARG A 146 -19.74 16.41 4.44
C ARG A 146 -20.85 15.71 3.66
N ILE A 147 -21.81 16.46 3.11
CA ILE A 147 -22.88 15.89 2.28
C ILE A 147 -22.28 15.31 0.98
N LYS A 148 -21.42 16.07 0.30
CA LYS A 148 -20.75 15.61 -0.93
C LYS A 148 -19.96 14.32 -0.67
N ILE A 149 -19.19 14.28 0.40
CA ILE A 149 -18.40 13.08 0.77
C ILE A 149 -19.31 11.89 1.06
N ARG A 150 -20.41 12.07 1.82
CA ARG A 150 -21.38 11.00 2.09
C ARG A 150 -21.98 10.44 0.80
N VAL A 151 -22.39 11.30 -0.12
CA VAL A 151 -22.96 10.89 -1.41
C VAL A 151 -21.92 10.11 -2.22
N THR A 152 -20.70 10.63 -2.31
CA THR A 152 -19.61 9.96 -3.03
C THR A 152 -19.30 8.60 -2.41
N ASN A 153 -19.17 8.51 -1.10
CA ASN A 153 -18.95 7.23 -0.40
C ASN A 153 -20.08 6.22 -0.66
N LYS A 154 -21.34 6.70 -0.70
CA LYS A 154 -22.49 5.83 -0.98
C LYS A 154 -22.47 5.33 -2.44
N ILE A 155 -22.09 6.16 -3.38
CA ILE A 155 -21.91 5.76 -4.78
C ILE A 155 -20.84 4.67 -4.88
N TYR A 156 -19.68 4.85 -4.26
CA TYR A 156 -18.63 3.83 -4.24
C TYR A 156 -19.09 2.54 -3.56
N GLU A 157 -19.78 2.63 -2.42
CA GLU A 157 -20.33 1.44 -1.73
C GLU A 157 -21.25 0.61 -2.63
N VAL A 158 -22.20 1.29 -3.31
CA VAL A 158 -23.14 0.60 -4.22
C VAL A 158 -22.38 0.00 -5.41
N ALA A 159 -21.45 0.74 -5.99
CA ALA A 159 -20.65 0.27 -7.11
C ALA A 159 -19.74 -0.92 -6.73
N GLU A 160 -19.13 -0.90 -5.54
CA GLU A 160 -18.32 -2.02 -5.03
C GLU A 160 -19.20 -3.26 -4.73
N LYS A 161 -20.39 -3.10 -4.13
CA LYS A 161 -21.35 -4.20 -3.95
C LYS A 161 -21.76 -4.85 -5.29
N PHE A 162 -21.98 -4.03 -6.31
CA PHE A 162 -22.27 -4.51 -7.65
C PHE A 162 -21.07 -5.25 -8.26
N ALA A 163 -19.87 -4.71 -8.10
CA ALA A 163 -18.67 -5.29 -8.67
C ALA A 163 -18.20 -6.55 -7.92
N ALA A 164 -18.40 -6.65 -6.60
CA ALA A 164 -18.11 -7.83 -5.80
C ALA A 164 -18.86 -9.07 -6.28
N LYS A 165 -20.12 -8.91 -6.72
CA LYS A 165 -20.92 -10.00 -7.32
C LYS A 165 -20.37 -10.48 -8.68
N ARG A 166 -19.35 -9.80 -9.22
CA ARG A 166 -18.71 -10.08 -10.51
C ARG A 166 -17.21 -10.33 -10.34
N CYS A 167 -16.89 -10.98 -9.24
CA CYS A 167 -15.53 -11.30 -8.84
C CYS A 167 -15.52 -12.69 -8.22
N HIS A 168 -14.57 -13.53 -8.61
CA HIS A 168 -14.42 -14.85 -8.00
C HIS A 168 -13.69 -14.73 -6.65
N THR A 169 -12.65 -13.91 -6.60
CA THR A 169 -11.87 -13.70 -5.38
C THR A 169 -11.51 -12.23 -5.22
N ILE A 170 -11.65 -11.72 -4.01
CA ILE A 170 -11.21 -10.39 -3.61
C ILE A 170 -9.97 -10.55 -2.73
N VAL A 171 -8.86 -10.01 -3.20
CA VAL A 171 -7.61 -9.94 -2.44
C VAL A 171 -7.61 -8.68 -1.60
N SER A 172 -7.34 -8.82 -0.32
CA SER A 172 -7.15 -7.71 0.62
C SER A 172 -5.70 -7.63 1.04
N VAL A 173 -5.13 -6.44 1.12
CA VAL A 173 -3.74 -6.28 1.55
C VAL A 173 -3.58 -6.38 3.07
N ALA A 174 -4.70 -6.35 3.81
CA ALA A 174 -4.76 -6.45 5.27
C ALA A 174 -6.11 -7.03 5.69
N ASP A 175 -6.15 -7.78 6.79
CA ASP A 175 -7.40 -8.34 7.35
C ASP A 175 -8.36 -7.22 7.76
N ALA A 176 -7.84 -6.15 8.32
CA ALA A 176 -8.62 -4.95 8.65
C ALA A 176 -9.37 -4.37 7.43
N MET A 177 -8.82 -4.48 6.22
CA MET A 177 -9.52 -4.07 5.00
C MET A 177 -10.68 -5.01 4.68
N THR A 178 -10.50 -6.31 4.85
CA THR A 178 -11.57 -7.31 4.70
C THR A 178 -12.73 -7.00 5.65
N GLU A 179 -12.44 -6.77 6.93
CA GLU A 179 -13.44 -6.43 7.94
C GLU A 179 -14.23 -5.16 7.56
N GLN A 180 -13.52 -4.10 7.13
CA GLN A 180 -14.15 -2.84 6.73
C GLN A 180 -15.10 -2.99 5.52
N PHE A 181 -14.75 -3.85 4.54
CA PHE A 181 -15.57 -4.09 3.37
C PHE A 181 -16.77 -4.99 3.70
N LEU A 182 -16.57 -6.05 4.48
CA LEU A 182 -17.64 -6.94 4.94
C LEU A 182 -18.64 -6.20 5.84
N ALA A 183 -18.20 -5.32 6.72
CA ALA A 183 -19.07 -4.48 7.54
C ALA A 183 -19.97 -3.56 6.71
N ARG A 184 -19.60 -3.25 5.46
CA ARG A 184 -20.43 -2.51 4.50
C ARG A 184 -21.27 -3.43 3.61
N GLY A 185 -21.20 -4.74 3.78
CA GLY A 185 -21.88 -5.74 2.95
C GLY A 185 -21.34 -5.81 1.52
N ILE A 186 -20.02 -5.60 1.35
CA ILE A 186 -19.34 -5.73 0.07
C ILE A 186 -18.70 -7.12 0.02
N GLY A 187 -19.13 -7.97 -0.89
CA GLY A 187 -18.69 -9.36 -1.00
C GLY A 187 -19.21 -10.26 0.13
N THR A 188 -18.67 -11.47 0.19
CA THR A 188 -18.91 -12.45 1.27
C THR A 188 -17.58 -12.89 1.86
N PRO A 189 -17.54 -13.41 3.11
CA PRO A 189 -16.27 -13.84 3.73
C PRO A 189 -15.49 -14.83 2.86
N GLU A 190 -16.18 -15.73 2.17
CA GLU A 190 -15.56 -16.75 1.33
C GLU A 190 -14.88 -16.18 0.07
N GLN A 191 -15.23 -14.95 -0.33
CA GLN A 191 -14.60 -14.30 -1.47
C GLN A 191 -13.24 -13.66 -1.10
N TYR A 192 -12.99 -13.37 0.19
CA TYR A 192 -11.80 -12.67 0.61
C TYR A 192 -10.62 -13.60 0.89
N ILE A 193 -9.45 -13.14 0.47
CA ILE A 193 -8.15 -13.72 0.85
C ILE A 193 -7.20 -12.55 1.13
N THR A 194 -6.52 -12.59 2.27
CA THR A 194 -5.48 -11.61 2.57
C THR A 194 -4.17 -12.02 1.92
N VAL A 195 -3.62 -11.12 1.10
CA VAL A 195 -2.26 -11.21 0.56
C VAL A 195 -1.59 -9.86 0.82
N ARG A 196 -0.64 -9.83 1.74
CA ARG A 196 0.06 -8.59 2.11
C ARG A 196 0.84 -8.02 0.94
N SER A 197 0.88 -6.69 0.86
CA SER A 197 1.63 -6.00 -0.19
C SER A 197 3.12 -6.28 -0.08
N GLY A 198 3.68 -6.91 -1.10
CA GLY A 198 5.12 -7.13 -1.21
C GLY A 198 5.90 -5.86 -1.55
N MET A 199 7.20 -5.90 -1.29
CA MET A 199 8.17 -4.87 -1.67
C MET A 199 9.51 -5.50 -2.03
N GLU A 200 10.35 -4.76 -2.74
CA GLU A 200 11.76 -5.12 -2.91
C GLU A 200 12.45 -4.93 -1.55
N THR A 201 12.89 -6.03 -0.94
CA THR A 201 13.49 -6.00 0.41
C THR A 201 14.98 -5.67 0.40
N ASP A 202 15.70 -6.06 -0.64
CA ASP A 202 17.15 -5.89 -0.76
C ASP A 202 17.65 -4.45 -0.55
N PRO A 203 17.04 -3.40 -1.11
CA PRO A 203 17.49 -2.02 -0.88
C PRO A 203 17.43 -1.58 0.60
N TYR A 204 16.49 -2.18 1.36
CA TYR A 204 16.32 -1.92 2.80
C TYR A 204 17.23 -2.79 3.67
N LEU A 205 17.51 -4.03 3.25
CA LEU A 205 18.36 -4.97 3.98
C LEU A 205 19.85 -4.71 3.79
N LYS A 206 20.25 -4.32 2.57
CA LYS A 206 21.64 -4.19 2.14
C LYS A 206 21.91 -2.74 1.72
N PRO A 207 22.53 -1.92 2.60
CA PRO A 207 22.86 -0.54 2.24
C PRO A 207 23.95 -0.49 1.16
N GLU A 208 23.75 0.33 0.14
CA GLU A 208 24.84 0.81 -0.69
C GLU A 208 25.71 1.77 0.13
N HIS A 209 26.98 1.94 -0.26
CA HIS A 209 27.95 2.71 0.53
C HIS A 209 27.50 4.15 0.79
N ASP A 210 26.96 4.81 -0.21
CA ASP A 210 26.44 6.19 -0.16
C ASP A 210 25.11 6.31 0.61
N GLN A 211 24.47 5.19 0.94
CA GLN A 211 23.23 5.11 1.72
C GLN A 211 23.44 4.55 3.13
N SER A 212 24.68 4.49 3.59
CA SER A 212 25.00 4.11 4.96
C SER A 212 24.56 5.21 5.95
N ARG A 213 24.23 4.82 7.18
CA ARG A 213 23.76 5.74 8.22
C ARG A 213 24.70 6.96 8.44
N PRO A 214 26.04 6.81 8.57
CA PRO A 214 26.93 7.95 8.76
C PRO A 214 26.89 8.92 7.58
N VAL A 215 26.94 8.43 6.34
CA VAL A 215 26.93 9.26 5.13
C VAL A 215 25.63 10.06 5.01
N ILE A 216 24.49 9.43 5.25
CA ILE A 216 23.19 10.12 5.18
C ILE A 216 23.06 11.14 6.31
N ARG A 217 23.50 10.83 7.53
CA ARG A 217 23.48 11.78 8.65
C ARG A 217 24.35 13.01 8.34
N GLU A 218 25.56 12.83 7.85
CA GLU A 218 26.44 13.93 7.43
C GLU A 218 25.75 14.81 6.38
N ASN A 219 25.17 14.22 5.34
CA ASN A 219 24.45 14.95 4.27
C ASN A 219 23.24 15.74 4.79
N LEU A 220 22.61 15.28 5.86
CA LEU A 220 21.48 15.95 6.51
C LEU A 220 21.90 16.96 7.60
N GLY A 221 23.19 17.08 7.89
CA GLY A 221 23.70 17.90 9.00
C GLY A 221 23.33 17.35 10.38
N LEU A 222 23.17 16.03 10.49
CA LEU A 222 22.88 15.32 11.74
C LEU A 222 24.19 14.79 12.34
N SER A 223 24.31 14.88 13.67
CA SER A 223 25.38 14.25 14.42
C SER A 223 25.11 12.76 14.65
N GLU A 224 26.19 11.98 14.89
CA GLU A 224 26.05 10.59 15.34
C GLU A 224 25.36 10.49 16.71
N ASP A 225 25.52 11.50 17.57
CA ASP A 225 24.91 11.58 18.91
C ASP A 225 23.46 12.10 18.88
N ASP A 226 22.94 12.51 17.72
CA ASP A 226 21.57 12.94 17.61
C ASP A 226 20.62 11.74 17.71
N PHE A 227 19.55 11.89 18.52
CA PHE A 227 18.43 10.96 18.51
C PHE A 227 17.40 11.39 17.47
N VAL A 228 17.32 10.64 16.37
CA VAL A 228 16.55 11.00 15.18
C VAL A 228 15.23 10.24 15.14
N ILE A 229 14.14 10.97 15.32
CA ILE A 229 12.77 10.46 15.19
C ILE A 229 12.27 10.81 13.79
N GLY A 230 12.12 9.80 12.92
CA GLY A 230 11.78 10.02 11.53
C GLY A 230 10.32 9.72 11.20
N THR A 231 9.80 10.39 10.17
CA THR A 231 8.52 10.10 9.55
C THR A 231 8.70 10.05 8.04
N VAL A 232 8.25 8.98 7.40
CA VAL A 232 8.25 8.86 5.91
C VAL A 232 6.81 8.88 5.45
N ALA A 233 6.32 10.06 5.09
CA ALA A 233 4.92 10.23 4.72
C ALA A 233 4.69 11.54 3.96
N ARG A 234 3.55 11.60 3.25
CA ARG A 234 3.06 12.88 2.76
C ARG A 234 2.74 13.81 3.93
N LEU A 235 3.15 15.07 3.85
CA LEU A 235 2.79 16.08 4.84
C LEU A 235 1.30 16.46 4.67
N ALA A 236 0.44 15.69 5.35
CA ALA A 236 -1.01 15.77 5.26
C ALA A 236 -1.63 15.46 6.63
N GLN A 237 -2.85 15.95 6.87
CA GLN A 237 -3.54 15.86 8.16
C GLN A 237 -3.51 14.45 8.77
N HIS A 238 -3.96 13.47 8.00
CA HIS A 238 -4.11 12.09 8.47
C HIS A 238 -2.78 11.37 8.73
N LYS A 239 -1.63 11.99 8.47
CA LYS A 239 -0.30 11.40 8.73
C LYS A 239 0.27 11.77 10.10
N GLY A 240 -0.45 12.56 10.90
CA GLY A 240 -0.20 12.73 12.32
C GLY A 240 1.05 13.52 12.72
N HIS A 241 1.64 14.31 11.79
CA HIS A 241 2.77 15.18 12.13
C HIS A 241 2.40 16.23 13.20
N ASP A 242 1.13 16.64 13.24
CA ASP A 242 0.61 17.53 14.30
C ASP A 242 0.72 16.87 15.68
N ASP A 243 0.28 15.60 15.78
CA ASP A 243 0.31 14.83 17.04
C ASP A 243 1.77 14.59 17.48
N LEU A 244 2.67 14.33 16.51
CA LEU A 244 4.10 14.15 16.80
C LEU A 244 4.74 15.42 17.35
N LEU A 245 4.41 16.61 16.81
CA LEU A 245 4.87 17.88 17.33
C LEU A 245 4.30 18.14 18.74
N ASP A 246 3.01 17.88 18.96
CA ASP A 246 2.37 18.07 20.27
C ASP A 246 2.95 17.11 21.32
N ALA A 247 3.24 15.87 20.92
CA ALA A 247 3.86 14.86 21.76
C ALA A 247 5.26 15.26 22.24
N LEU A 248 6.10 15.76 21.32
CA LEU A 248 7.54 15.87 21.56
C LEU A 248 8.08 17.29 21.76
N ALA A 249 7.24 18.33 21.65
CA ALA A 249 7.72 19.72 21.73
C ALA A 249 8.50 20.04 23.01
N GLU A 250 8.08 19.48 24.16
CA GLU A 250 8.77 19.70 25.43
C GLU A 250 10.10 18.97 25.49
N ASP A 251 10.13 17.70 25.02
CA ASP A 251 11.35 16.89 25.00
C ASP A 251 12.37 17.45 24.02
N LEU A 252 11.95 17.91 22.85
CA LEU A 252 12.81 18.58 21.86
C LEU A 252 13.46 19.84 22.47
N ARG A 253 12.71 20.69 23.17
CA ARG A 253 13.29 21.88 23.83
C ARG A 253 14.29 21.53 24.91
N LYS A 254 14.10 20.43 25.64
CA LYS A 254 15.00 19.98 26.72
C LYS A 254 16.25 19.28 26.18
N ASN A 255 16.15 18.64 25.02
CA ASN A 255 17.20 17.81 24.43
C ASN A 255 17.62 18.37 23.06
N PRO A 256 18.62 19.24 22.96
CA PRO A 256 19.05 19.84 21.69
C PRO A 256 19.51 18.81 20.64
N ASN A 257 19.92 17.62 21.05
CA ASN A 257 20.32 16.50 20.19
C ASN A 257 19.12 15.65 19.71
N TRP A 258 17.89 15.92 20.11
CA TRP A 258 16.73 15.27 19.51
C TRP A 258 16.34 15.98 18.23
N LYS A 259 16.10 15.21 17.17
CA LYS A 259 15.77 15.73 15.83
C LYS A 259 14.53 15.04 15.28
N LEU A 260 13.70 15.79 14.58
CA LEU A 260 12.62 15.27 13.76
C LEU A 260 13.07 15.25 12.30
N LEU A 261 13.10 14.08 11.67
CA LEU A 261 13.39 13.93 10.25
C LEU A 261 12.11 13.63 9.49
N TRP A 262 11.62 14.60 8.70
CA TRP A 262 10.41 14.41 7.89
C TRP A 262 10.79 14.18 6.44
N VAL A 263 10.57 12.95 5.98
CA VAL A 263 10.83 12.51 4.59
C VAL A 263 9.54 12.55 3.83
N GLY A 264 9.42 13.52 2.91
CA GLY A 264 8.24 13.74 2.08
C GLY A 264 7.85 15.20 1.97
N ASP A 265 6.80 15.47 1.20
CA ASP A 265 6.21 16.79 0.99
C ASP A 265 4.68 16.72 1.01
N GLY A 266 4.00 17.84 1.04
CA GLY A 266 2.54 17.88 1.01
C GLY A 266 1.95 19.23 1.36
N TRP A 267 0.64 19.34 1.18
CA TRP A 267 -0.11 20.61 1.35
C TRP A 267 -0.20 21.13 2.79
N TRP A 268 0.25 20.36 3.77
CA TRP A 268 0.32 20.76 5.18
C TRP A 268 1.70 21.25 5.61
N LYS A 269 2.70 21.25 4.72
CA LYS A 269 4.08 21.62 5.01
C LYS A 269 4.19 22.97 5.72
N ASP A 270 3.65 24.03 5.12
CA ASP A 270 3.78 25.40 5.66
C ASP A 270 3.10 25.53 7.04
N ARG A 271 1.94 24.89 7.21
CA ARG A 271 1.23 24.82 8.48
C ARG A 271 2.06 24.11 9.56
N LEU A 272 2.68 22.97 9.23
CA LEU A 272 3.50 22.19 10.17
C LEU A 272 4.78 22.93 10.54
N VAL A 273 5.41 23.61 9.59
CA VAL A 273 6.57 24.47 9.82
C VAL A 273 6.21 25.62 10.76
N ALA A 274 5.13 26.34 10.50
CA ALA A 274 4.65 27.42 11.38
C ALA A 274 4.31 26.93 12.79
N LYS A 275 3.75 25.71 12.93
CA LYS A 275 3.51 25.09 14.23
C LYS A 275 4.82 24.80 14.96
N ALA A 276 5.83 24.24 14.28
CA ALA A 276 7.13 23.97 14.87
C ALA A 276 7.85 25.27 15.32
N GLU A 277 7.69 26.38 14.57
CA GLU A 277 8.17 27.71 14.95
C GLU A 277 7.47 28.21 16.21
N THR A 278 6.13 28.12 16.27
CA THR A 278 5.32 28.52 17.44
C THR A 278 5.70 27.73 18.69
N LEU A 279 6.03 26.44 18.54
CA LEU A 279 6.49 25.58 19.61
C LEU A 279 7.97 25.78 19.98
N GLY A 280 8.73 26.60 19.21
CA GLY A 280 10.15 26.88 19.45
C GLY A 280 11.08 25.71 19.11
N VAL A 281 10.65 24.78 18.26
CA VAL A 281 11.40 23.55 17.91
C VAL A 281 11.78 23.46 16.42
N ARG A 282 11.54 24.52 15.64
CA ARG A 282 11.80 24.52 14.19
C ARG A 282 13.26 24.15 13.82
N GLY A 283 14.21 24.58 14.63
CA GLY A 283 15.64 24.27 14.41
C GLY A 283 16.03 22.80 14.57
N GLN A 284 15.12 21.98 15.12
CA GLN A 284 15.32 20.53 15.30
C GLN A 284 14.54 19.71 14.28
N VAL A 285 13.84 20.36 13.34
CA VAL A 285 13.08 19.70 12.28
C VAL A 285 13.85 19.76 10.96
N VAL A 286 14.27 18.61 10.47
CA VAL A 286 14.91 18.40 9.19
C VAL A 286 13.87 17.95 8.18
N LEU A 287 13.74 18.68 7.05
CA LEU A 287 12.80 18.36 5.97
C LEU A 287 13.59 18.00 4.72
N THR A 288 13.31 16.85 4.14
CA THR A 288 13.95 16.45 2.87
C THR A 288 13.14 16.93 1.64
N GLY A 289 11.86 17.21 1.83
CA GLY A 289 10.94 17.34 0.69
C GLY A 289 10.67 15.99 0.01
N LEU A 290 10.14 16.06 -1.21
CA LEU A 290 9.91 14.87 -2.03
C LEU A 290 11.26 14.30 -2.51
N VAL A 291 11.51 13.04 -2.23
CA VAL A 291 12.75 12.34 -2.61
C VAL A 291 12.47 11.19 -3.58
N PRO A 292 13.42 10.81 -4.45
CA PRO A 292 13.32 9.60 -5.24
C PRO A 292 13.18 8.35 -4.36
N PRO A 293 12.38 7.35 -4.76
CA PRO A 293 12.17 6.13 -3.97
C PRO A 293 13.47 5.42 -3.56
N GLY A 294 14.48 5.41 -4.42
CA GLY A 294 15.79 4.79 -4.12
C GLY A 294 16.57 5.46 -2.98
N GLN A 295 16.24 6.68 -2.58
CA GLN A 295 16.88 7.37 -1.45
C GLN A 295 16.18 7.07 -0.10
N VAL A 296 14.94 6.56 -0.14
CA VAL A 296 14.16 6.29 1.08
C VAL A 296 14.87 5.34 2.04
N PRO A 297 15.48 4.23 1.60
CA PRO A 297 16.18 3.30 2.50
C PRO A 297 17.30 3.98 3.31
N GLY A 298 18.12 4.80 2.66
CA GLY A 298 19.19 5.54 3.34
C GLY A 298 18.66 6.53 4.38
N LEU A 299 17.61 7.27 4.04
CA LEU A 299 16.96 8.21 4.95
C LEU A 299 16.35 7.53 6.17
N ILE A 300 15.74 6.34 5.99
CA ILE A 300 15.24 5.54 7.11
C ILE A 300 16.39 5.09 8.00
N ARG A 301 17.51 4.62 7.44
CA ARG A 301 18.69 4.22 8.24
C ARG A 301 19.29 5.35 9.09
N ALA A 302 19.11 6.60 8.69
CA ALA A 302 19.54 7.75 9.50
C ALA A 302 18.71 7.92 10.79
N MET A 303 17.54 7.28 10.90
CA MET A 303 16.63 7.37 12.05
C MET A 303 17.06 6.39 13.17
N ASP A 304 16.66 6.71 14.40
CA ASP A 304 16.68 5.82 15.56
C ASP A 304 15.32 5.16 15.77
N VAL A 305 14.25 5.91 15.51
CA VAL A 305 12.86 5.48 15.63
C VAL A 305 12.09 5.98 14.43
N LEU A 306 11.25 5.14 13.83
CA LEU A 306 10.21 5.58 12.91
C LEU A 306 8.94 5.91 13.71
N ALA A 307 8.49 7.16 13.68
CA ALA A 307 7.17 7.53 14.16
C ALA A 307 6.15 7.47 13.01
N HIS A 308 5.10 6.66 13.18
CA HIS A 308 4.02 6.50 12.19
C HIS A 308 2.64 6.78 12.81
N PRO A 309 2.38 8.02 13.26
CA PRO A 309 1.13 8.39 13.92
C PRO A 309 0.02 8.67 12.91
N SER A 310 -0.10 7.85 11.88
CA SER A 310 -1.14 7.98 10.86
C SER A 310 -2.49 7.58 11.42
N SER A 311 -3.52 8.39 11.18
CA SER A 311 -4.89 8.12 11.65
C SER A 311 -5.68 7.21 10.71
N ARG A 312 -5.10 6.82 9.58
CA ARG A 312 -5.75 5.98 8.56
C ARG A 312 -4.74 5.35 7.62
N GLU A 313 -4.81 4.04 7.46
CA GLU A 313 -3.97 3.27 6.54
C GLU A 313 -4.76 2.14 5.85
N GLY A 314 -4.22 1.60 4.77
CA GLY A 314 -4.56 0.26 4.31
C GLY A 314 -3.64 -0.74 5.01
N LEU A 315 -2.50 -1.01 4.41
CA LEU A 315 -1.33 -1.64 5.03
C LEU A 315 -0.18 -0.63 4.92
N PRO A 316 0.36 -0.08 6.04
CA PRO A 316 1.41 0.94 5.98
C PRO A 316 2.73 0.32 5.49
N ARG A 317 3.25 0.81 4.36
CA ARG A 317 4.51 0.29 3.80
C ARG A 317 5.75 0.77 4.54
N THR A 318 5.69 1.97 5.11
CA THR A 318 6.85 2.59 5.77
C THR A 318 7.25 1.87 7.07
N VAL A 319 6.31 1.21 7.72
CA VAL A 319 6.58 0.42 8.93
C VAL A 319 7.47 -0.79 8.63
N PRO A 320 7.12 -1.73 7.71
CA PRO A 320 8.03 -2.81 7.35
C PRO A 320 9.33 -2.30 6.67
N GLN A 321 9.30 -1.19 5.93
CA GLN A 321 10.52 -0.58 5.38
C GLN A 321 11.50 -0.15 6.50
N ALA A 322 10.99 0.43 7.59
CA ALA A 322 11.80 0.79 8.75
C ALA A 322 12.38 -0.45 9.44
N LEU A 323 11.56 -1.46 9.66
CA LEU A 323 12.01 -2.73 10.25
C LEU A 323 13.09 -3.41 9.42
N LEU A 324 12.94 -3.46 8.09
CA LEU A 324 13.97 -3.98 7.19
C LEU A 324 15.30 -3.20 7.28
N CYS A 325 15.24 -1.91 7.55
CA CYS A 325 16.41 -1.09 7.82
C CYS A 325 16.98 -1.24 9.25
N GLY A 326 16.33 -2.02 10.11
CA GLY A 326 16.71 -2.15 11.52
C GLY A 326 16.29 -0.97 12.40
N VAL A 327 15.24 -0.23 12.00
CA VAL A 327 14.69 0.92 12.72
C VAL A 327 13.35 0.54 13.36
N CYS A 328 13.26 0.71 14.68
CA CYS A 328 12.07 0.36 15.45
C CYS A 328 10.91 1.35 15.19
N PRO A 329 9.71 0.89 14.83
CA PRO A 329 8.56 1.76 14.67
C PRO A 329 7.80 2.00 15.98
N VAL A 330 7.25 3.22 16.11
CA VAL A 330 6.14 3.57 17.00
C VAL A 330 4.99 4.05 16.13
N ALA A 331 3.84 3.40 16.20
CA ALA A 331 2.73 3.67 15.29
C ALA A 331 1.39 3.76 16.02
N TYR A 332 0.43 4.51 15.47
CA TYR A 332 -0.95 4.39 15.92
C TYR A 332 -1.55 3.06 15.48
N ASP A 333 -2.29 2.42 16.40
CA ASP A 333 -3.02 1.18 16.17
C ASP A 333 -4.31 1.45 15.39
N VAL A 334 -4.18 1.54 14.08
CA VAL A 334 -5.29 1.81 13.15
C VAL A 334 -5.24 0.87 11.97
N ASP A 335 -6.41 0.48 11.48
CA ASP A 335 -6.57 -0.31 10.26
C ASP A 335 -5.56 -1.49 10.20
N GLY A 336 -4.84 -1.65 9.10
CA GLY A 336 -3.82 -2.69 8.92
C GLY A 336 -2.46 -2.41 9.59
N THR A 337 -2.32 -1.36 10.42
CA THR A 337 -1.03 -1.04 11.06
C THR A 337 -0.57 -2.17 11.99
N ARG A 338 -1.49 -2.81 12.75
CA ARG A 338 -1.17 -3.97 13.60
C ARG A 338 -0.69 -5.20 12.83
N GLU A 339 -0.94 -5.24 11.54
CA GLU A 339 -0.48 -6.31 10.65
C GLU A 339 0.92 -6.03 10.07
N ALA A 340 1.40 -4.79 10.20
CA ALA A 340 2.74 -4.36 9.81
C ALA A 340 3.67 -4.13 11.02
N CYS A 341 3.09 -3.94 12.23
CA CYS A 341 3.80 -3.75 13.48
C CYS A 341 3.12 -4.57 14.57
N ARG A 342 3.83 -5.53 15.16
CA ARG A 342 3.35 -6.33 16.29
C ARG A 342 3.77 -5.67 17.59
N ASP A 343 2.78 -5.28 18.40
CA ASP A 343 3.03 -4.55 19.63
C ASP A 343 3.91 -5.36 20.61
N GLY A 344 5.00 -4.74 21.10
CA GLY A 344 5.96 -5.37 22.01
C GLY A 344 6.85 -6.46 21.38
N GLU A 345 6.61 -6.84 20.10
CA GLU A 345 7.40 -7.86 19.39
C GLU A 345 8.28 -7.24 18.30
N THR A 346 7.72 -6.35 17.47
CA THR A 346 8.44 -5.73 16.34
C THR A 346 8.43 -4.21 16.37
N GLY A 347 7.71 -3.61 17.32
CA GLY A 347 7.58 -2.18 17.52
C GLY A 347 6.60 -1.90 18.64
N LEU A 348 6.19 -0.65 18.79
CA LEU A 348 5.20 -0.24 19.78
C LEU A 348 3.97 0.35 19.10
N LEU A 349 2.78 -0.13 19.50
CA LEU A 349 1.51 0.39 19.05
C LEU A 349 0.88 1.28 20.14
N VAL A 350 0.33 2.39 19.69
CA VAL A 350 -0.31 3.39 20.57
C VAL A 350 -1.74 3.62 20.09
N THR A 351 -2.66 3.77 21.01
CA THR A 351 -4.05 4.09 20.67
C THR A 351 -4.14 5.37 19.85
N LEU A 352 -4.99 5.37 18.81
CA LEU A 352 -5.22 6.54 17.95
C LEU A 352 -5.54 7.79 18.77
N GLY A 353 -4.76 8.86 18.54
CA GLY A 353 -4.94 10.15 19.20
C GLY A 353 -4.41 10.23 20.64
N ASP A 354 -3.83 9.15 21.16
CA ASP A 354 -3.11 9.18 22.45
C ASP A 354 -1.71 9.79 22.27
N VAL A 355 -1.67 11.12 22.26
CA VAL A 355 -0.44 11.91 22.11
C VAL A 355 0.54 11.66 23.26
N VAL A 356 0.03 11.43 24.47
CA VAL A 356 0.85 11.11 25.64
C VAL A 356 1.46 9.71 25.50
N GLY A 357 0.68 8.74 25.08
CA GLY A 357 1.15 7.39 24.79
C GLY A 357 2.20 7.38 23.68
N LEU A 358 1.99 8.18 22.61
CA LEU A 358 2.97 8.33 21.52
C LEU A 358 4.31 8.86 22.04
N ARG A 359 4.29 9.91 22.86
CA ARG A 359 5.48 10.44 23.55
C ARG A 359 6.16 9.35 24.38
N ASN A 360 5.39 8.71 25.27
CA ASN A 360 5.95 7.72 26.21
C ASN A 360 6.60 6.54 25.49
N ALA A 361 6.00 6.05 24.40
CA ALA A 361 6.58 4.99 23.58
C ALA A 361 7.93 5.41 22.93
N ILE A 362 8.01 6.65 22.42
CA ILE A 362 9.26 7.17 21.83
C ILE A 362 10.34 7.35 22.90
N VAL A 363 9.97 7.93 24.08
CA VAL A 363 10.89 8.08 25.22
C VAL A 363 11.38 6.72 25.71
N GLN A 364 10.50 5.74 25.82
CA GLN A 364 10.88 4.37 26.21
C GLN A 364 11.94 3.79 25.27
N LEU A 365 11.79 3.96 23.95
CA LEU A 365 12.78 3.48 22.99
C LEU A 365 14.08 4.30 23.00
N HIS A 366 14.05 5.55 23.44
CA HIS A 366 15.25 6.36 23.68
C HIS A 366 16.01 5.85 24.89
N ASP A 367 15.31 5.66 26.00
CA ASP A 367 15.89 5.32 27.31
C ASP A 367 16.31 3.84 27.41
N ASP A 368 15.74 2.96 26.56
CA ASP A 368 16.07 1.52 26.46
C ASP A 368 16.52 1.14 25.04
N PRO A 369 17.79 1.39 24.68
CA PRO A 369 18.36 1.02 23.39
C PRO A 369 18.34 -0.50 23.11
N ASP A 370 18.40 -1.32 24.15
CA ASP A 370 18.39 -2.79 24.02
C ASP A 370 17.00 -3.25 23.58
N LEU A 371 15.94 -2.71 24.20
CA LEU A 371 14.56 -2.94 23.77
C LEU A 371 14.38 -2.51 22.32
N ARG A 372 14.81 -1.29 21.97
CA ARG A 372 14.72 -0.75 20.61
C ARG A 372 15.38 -1.66 19.58
N THR A 373 16.61 -2.11 19.87
CA THR A 373 17.38 -3.00 19.00
C THR A 373 16.71 -4.38 18.86
N ARG A 374 16.24 -4.94 19.96
CA ARG A 374 15.56 -6.24 19.99
C ARG A 374 14.29 -6.22 19.11
N LEU A 375 13.42 -5.22 19.31
CA LEU A 375 12.19 -5.09 18.54
C LEU A 375 12.47 -4.91 17.04
N ALA A 376 13.43 -4.05 16.69
CA ALA A 376 13.82 -3.83 15.31
C ALA A 376 14.41 -5.07 14.65
N SER A 377 15.24 -5.86 15.36
CA SER A 377 15.81 -7.09 14.84
C SER A 377 14.76 -8.16 14.57
N HIS A 378 13.84 -8.42 15.51
CA HIS A 378 12.74 -9.35 15.31
C HIS A 378 11.85 -8.92 14.12
N GLY A 379 11.57 -7.63 14.04
CA GLY A 379 10.78 -7.09 12.95
C GLY A 379 11.48 -7.20 11.59
N ARG A 380 12.80 -7.01 11.54
CA ARG A 380 13.59 -7.15 10.33
C ARG A 380 13.54 -8.57 9.77
N ASP A 381 13.77 -9.57 10.60
CA ASP A 381 13.76 -10.98 10.21
C ASP A 381 12.36 -11.40 9.70
N TRP A 382 11.31 -10.99 10.41
CA TRP A 382 9.95 -11.24 10.00
C TRP A 382 9.58 -10.54 8.69
N CYS A 383 9.87 -9.24 8.55
CA CYS A 383 9.53 -8.47 7.37
C CYS A 383 10.29 -8.93 6.12
N ALA A 384 11.52 -9.43 6.27
CA ALA A 384 12.33 -9.93 5.17
C ALA A 384 11.64 -11.07 4.39
N THR A 385 10.81 -11.85 5.07
CA THR A 385 10.01 -12.93 4.45
C THR A 385 8.60 -12.48 4.15
N GLU A 386 7.88 -11.95 5.15
CA GLU A 386 6.45 -11.68 5.08
C GLU A 386 6.08 -10.61 4.04
N PHE A 387 6.95 -9.60 3.86
CA PHE A 387 6.72 -8.49 2.94
C PHE A 387 7.61 -8.55 1.68
N ALA A 388 8.26 -9.69 1.42
CA ALA A 388 8.98 -9.88 0.17
C ALA A 388 8.02 -9.93 -1.03
N ALA A 389 8.45 -9.36 -2.15
CA ALA A 389 7.67 -9.41 -3.39
C ALA A 389 7.43 -10.85 -3.85
N GLU A 390 8.42 -11.72 -3.65
CA GLU A 390 8.37 -13.14 -3.98
C GLU A 390 7.27 -13.86 -3.20
N THR A 391 7.19 -13.65 -1.89
CA THR A 391 6.14 -14.22 -1.00
C THR A 391 4.74 -13.74 -1.42
N MET A 392 4.60 -12.46 -1.74
CA MET A 392 3.33 -11.93 -2.27
C MET A 392 2.94 -12.62 -3.57
N VAL A 393 3.87 -12.80 -4.50
CA VAL A 393 3.60 -13.45 -5.80
C VAL A 393 3.23 -14.92 -5.59
N GLU A 394 3.92 -15.66 -4.72
CA GLU A 394 3.59 -17.05 -4.38
C GLU A 394 2.16 -17.16 -3.82
N HIS A 395 1.77 -16.27 -2.92
CA HIS A 395 0.39 -16.24 -2.41
C HIS A 395 -0.63 -15.90 -3.51
N LEU A 396 -0.28 -15.00 -4.45
CA LEU A 396 -1.16 -14.68 -5.59
C LEU A 396 -1.35 -15.88 -6.53
N GLU A 397 -0.34 -16.74 -6.72
CA GLU A 397 -0.49 -17.96 -7.51
C GLU A 397 -1.56 -18.89 -6.91
N ALA A 398 -1.53 -19.09 -5.59
CA ALA A 398 -2.57 -19.87 -4.90
C ALA A 398 -3.98 -19.25 -5.05
N VAL A 399 -4.07 -17.91 -5.02
CA VAL A 399 -5.33 -17.18 -5.31
C VAL A 399 -5.80 -17.43 -6.74
N TYR A 400 -4.89 -17.41 -7.71
CA TYR A 400 -5.21 -17.64 -9.12
C TYR A 400 -5.73 -19.04 -9.37
N GLU A 401 -5.08 -20.04 -8.82
CA GLU A 401 -5.55 -21.43 -8.91
C GLU A 401 -6.96 -21.59 -8.34
N ARG A 402 -7.22 -21.00 -7.18
CA ARG A 402 -8.55 -21.00 -6.59
C ARG A 402 -9.59 -20.33 -7.49
N ALA A 403 -9.30 -19.14 -7.98
CA ALA A 403 -10.22 -18.37 -8.83
C ALA A 403 -10.50 -19.09 -10.15
N LEU A 404 -9.51 -19.77 -10.74
CA LEU A 404 -9.69 -20.61 -11.93
C LEU A 404 -10.61 -21.80 -11.67
N ARG A 405 -10.46 -22.51 -10.54
CA ARG A 405 -11.38 -23.58 -10.15
C ARG A 405 -12.82 -23.06 -10.02
N MET A 406 -13.02 -21.92 -9.35
CA MET A 406 -14.33 -21.29 -9.22
C MET A 406 -14.92 -20.89 -10.57
N ALA A 407 -14.12 -20.35 -11.49
CA ALA A 407 -14.57 -19.95 -12.81
C ALA A 407 -14.99 -21.12 -13.72
N ARG A 408 -14.37 -22.30 -13.53
CA ARG A 408 -14.69 -23.54 -14.24
C ARG A 408 -15.91 -24.29 -13.68
N GLY A 409 -16.39 -23.90 -12.51
CA GLY A 409 -17.49 -24.59 -11.83
C GLY A 409 -17.08 -25.82 -10.99
N ASP A 410 -15.77 -26.08 -10.86
CA ASP A 410 -15.25 -27.24 -10.15
C ASP A 410 -15.39 -27.12 -8.61
N GLY A 411 -15.94 -26.01 -8.11
CA GLY A 411 -16.12 -25.74 -6.68
C GLY A 411 -17.38 -26.36 -6.05
N ALA A 412 -18.32 -26.87 -6.86
CA ALA A 412 -19.58 -27.39 -6.34
C ALA A 412 -19.48 -28.84 -5.79
N HIS A 413 -18.48 -29.61 -6.18
CA HIS A 413 -18.32 -30.99 -5.72
C HIS A 413 -17.52 -31.16 -4.42
N ALA A 414 -16.69 -30.20 -4.01
CA ALA A 414 -15.89 -30.31 -2.80
C ALA A 414 -16.66 -30.09 -1.47
N ALA A 415 -17.86 -29.50 -1.54
CA ALA A 415 -18.71 -29.31 -0.36
C ALA A 415 -19.58 -30.55 -0.06
N ASP A 416 -19.89 -31.38 -1.06
CA ASP A 416 -20.75 -32.55 -0.93
C ASP A 416 -19.97 -33.79 -0.38
N GLU A 417 -18.65 -33.88 -0.61
CA GLU A 417 -17.84 -34.99 -0.08
C GLU A 417 -17.55 -34.87 1.43
N ARG A 418 -17.70 -33.70 2.04
CA ARG A 418 -17.55 -33.54 3.49
C ARG A 418 -18.81 -33.80 4.30
N SER A 419 -19.97 -33.83 3.66
CA SER A 419 -21.25 -34.16 4.32
C SER A 419 -21.61 -35.65 4.27
N GLY A 420 -20.84 -36.47 3.53
CA GLY A 420 -21.09 -37.90 3.36
C GLY A 420 -20.26 -38.83 4.22
N SER A 421 -19.36 -38.32 5.09
CA SER A 421 -18.50 -39.14 5.94
C SER A 421 -18.87 -39.14 7.44
N GLU A 422 -20.03 -38.55 7.79
CA GLU A 422 -20.62 -38.68 9.14
C GLU A 422 -22.03 -39.31 9.04
N SER A 423 -22.06 -40.59 8.78
CA SER A 423 -23.22 -41.44 9.05
C SER A 423 -22.77 -42.83 9.48
#